data_62664b38c426b80dc0406fde82668865
#
_entry.id   62664b38c426b80dc0406fde82668865
#
_cell.length_a   1.000
_cell.length_b   1.000
_cell.length_c   1.000
_cell.angle_alpha   90.00
_cell.angle_beta   90.00
_cell.angle_gamma   90.00
#
_symmetry.space_group_name_H-M   'P 1'
#
loop_
_entity.id
_entity.type
_entity.pdbx_description
1 polymer ?
#
loop_
_entity_poly.entity_id
_entity_poly.type
_entity_poly.pdbx_seq_one_letter_code
_entity_poly.pdbx_strand_id
1 'polypeptide(L)'
;MIRMLLASVFAALVVAFSAAADTQDVYTIPNLNVDETADTLIHAREQAMAAARLAGARALIDKITLAEDRVAAGGVPIDGELANRLSAAVDVQEETAGAGRYKGVLRVVYNPRMVRAHLESLGVPYVDTQAPLSLMVPLASTPDLEATWREALGTGNAGALAPYVTANLPGYTSFSDWNALSPEAGTLRARRGVLAELVGYEGAWQADVSIVTAAGTEPVGRTLPAATPEDAATAATHLLEEYWKHASIIRGGTRTQAKATVRYTSLAEWNTLRGALARSPLVSDFRTTAVARDGALVTFSYLGDPQRLQNDLLQRGVALGDEPDAGWVLRSAVSAAGIP
;
A
#
# COMPACT_ATOMS: atom_id res chain seq x y z
N MET A 1 -29.42 -46.45 22.53
CA MET A 1 -29.61 -44.98 22.70
C MET A 1 -28.35 -44.39 23.28
N ILE A 2 -27.54 -43.74 22.52
CA ILE A 2 -26.49 -42.77 22.84
C ILE A 2 -25.71 -42.59 21.54
N ARG A 3 -26.19 -41.67 20.70
CA ARG A 3 -25.47 -41.07 19.58
C ARG A 3 -26.03 -39.67 19.49
N MET A 4 -25.26 -38.66 19.84
CA MET A 4 -25.34 -37.26 19.47
C MET A 4 -24.63 -36.43 20.58
N LEU A 5 -23.42 -36.03 20.30
CA LEU A 5 -22.75 -34.84 20.90
C LEU A 5 -21.27 -34.89 20.52
N LEU A 6 -20.99 -34.48 19.26
CA LEU A 6 -19.64 -34.14 18.82
C LEU A 6 -19.75 -33.40 17.46
N ALA A 7 -20.26 -32.19 17.52
CA ALA A 7 -20.16 -31.28 16.39
C ALA A 7 -20.37 -29.83 16.89
N SER A 8 -19.40 -29.19 17.50
CA SER A 8 -19.42 -27.74 17.75
C SER A 8 -18.09 -27.29 18.39
N VAL A 9 -16.96 -27.50 17.76
CA VAL A 9 -15.70 -26.75 18.05
C VAL A 9 -14.85 -26.75 16.80
N PHE A 10 -15.26 -25.97 15.80
CA PHE A 10 -14.40 -25.67 14.64
C PHE A 10 -14.86 -24.41 13.92
N ALA A 11 -14.98 -23.30 14.65
CA ALA A 11 -15.31 -22.00 14.03
C ALA A 11 -14.77 -20.83 14.85
N ALA A 12 -13.48 -20.81 15.17
CA ALA A 12 -12.86 -19.66 15.82
C ALA A 12 -11.34 -19.60 15.56
N LEU A 13 -10.93 -19.65 14.30
CA LEU A 13 -9.51 -19.41 13.95
C LEU A 13 -9.33 -18.82 12.56
N VAL A 14 -10.06 -17.77 12.20
CA VAL A 14 -9.80 -17.00 10.97
C VAL A 14 -10.12 -15.54 11.23
N VAL A 15 -9.39 -14.82 12.08
CA VAL A 15 -9.36 -13.34 12.09
C VAL A 15 -8.06 -12.89 12.79
N ALA A 16 -6.92 -13.07 12.14
CA ALA A 16 -5.68 -12.47 12.65
C ALA A 16 -4.67 -12.10 11.54
N PHE A 17 -5.11 -11.81 10.33
CA PHE A 17 -4.18 -11.61 9.20
C PHE A 17 -4.26 -10.25 8.49
N SER A 18 -4.94 -9.23 9.01
CA SER A 18 -5.15 -8.01 8.22
C SER A 18 -4.06 -6.94 8.29
N ALA A 19 -3.22 -6.89 9.31
CA ALA A 19 -2.22 -5.83 9.43
C ALA A 19 -0.81 -6.24 8.94
N ALA A 20 -0.55 -7.55 8.86
CA ALA A 20 0.67 -8.05 8.23
C ALA A 20 0.55 -8.14 6.70
N ALA A 21 -0.68 -8.22 6.17
CA ALA A 21 -0.98 -8.26 4.76
C ALA A 21 -0.57 -6.95 4.05
N ASP A 22 -0.93 -5.79 4.59
CA ASP A 22 -0.67 -4.48 3.96
C ASP A 22 0.82 -4.21 3.69
N THR A 23 1.71 -4.61 4.60
CA THR A 23 3.16 -4.44 4.40
C THR A 23 3.71 -5.47 3.40
N GLN A 24 3.18 -6.69 3.40
CA GLN A 24 3.61 -7.74 2.49
C GLN A 24 3.22 -7.42 1.04
N ASP A 25 2.08 -6.77 0.82
CA ASP A 25 1.61 -6.35 -0.51
C ASP A 25 2.53 -5.29 -1.13
N VAL A 26 3.05 -4.34 -0.34
CA VAL A 26 4.02 -3.36 -0.84
C VAL A 26 5.31 -4.03 -1.32
N TYR A 27 5.80 -5.03 -0.59
CA TYR A 27 7.04 -5.75 -0.88
C TYR A 27 6.88 -6.93 -1.85
N THR A 28 5.72 -7.01 -2.50
CA THR A 28 5.43 -8.00 -3.52
C THR A 28 5.37 -7.35 -4.90
N ILE A 29 6.16 -7.85 -5.83
CA ILE A 29 6.14 -7.41 -7.23
C ILE A 29 5.58 -8.56 -8.08
N PRO A 30 4.36 -8.43 -8.56
CA PRO A 30 3.72 -9.42 -9.43
C PRO A 30 4.07 -9.21 -10.90
N ASN A 31 3.63 -10.13 -11.74
CA ASN A 31 3.60 -10.03 -13.21
C ASN A 31 4.98 -9.78 -13.85
N LEU A 32 6.04 -10.35 -13.28
CA LEU A 32 7.37 -10.30 -13.85
C LEU A 32 7.47 -11.33 -14.99
N ASN A 33 7.46 -10.84 -16.22
CA ASN A 33 7.63 -11.67 -17.40
C ASN A 33 9.10 -12.05 -17.58
N VAL A 34 9.36 -13.35 -17.75
CA VAL A 34 10.69 -13.90 -18.02
C VAL A 34 10.64 -14.81 -19.25
N ASP A 35 11.72 -14.82 -20.02
CA ASP A 35 11.89 -15.66 -21.21
C ASP A 35 13.39 -15.91 -21.42
N GLU A 36 13.88 -17.04 -20.90
CA GLU A 36 15.31 -17.37 -20.88
C GLU A 36 15.60 -18.66 -21.61
N THR A 37 16.73 -18.72 -22.28
CA THR A 37 17.20 -19.88 -23.02
C THR A 37 18.61 -20.24 -22.60
N ALA A 38 18.86 -21.55 -22.31
CA ALA A 38 20.16 -22.07 -21.92
C ALA A 38 20.36 -23.48 -22.47
N ASP A 39 21.54 -24.05 -22.25
CA ASP A 39 21.87 -25.42 -22.67
C ASP A 39 20.94 -26.48 -22.09
N THR A 40 20.39 -26.22 -20.92
CA THR A 40 19.43 -27.09 -20.25
C THR A 40 18.24 -26.29 -19.72
N LEU A 41 17.08 -26.95 -19.59
CA LEU A 41 15.90 -26.34 -18.98
C LEU A 41 16.16 -25.90 -17.53
N ILE A 42 16.99 -26.62 -16.79
CA ILE A 42 17.34 -26.28 -15.41
C ILE A 42 18.08 -24.95 -15.38
N HIS A 43 19.09 -24.77 -16.21
CA HIS A 43 19.84 -23.50 -16.30
C HIS A 43 18.96 -22.35 -16.82
N ALA A 44 18.09 -22.59 -17.81
CA ALA A 44 17.16 -21.56 -18.29
C ALA A 44 16.21 -21.10 -17.17
N ARG A 45 15.72 -22.03 -16.35
CA ARG A 45 14.89 -21.72 -15.19
C ARG A 45 15.64 -20.93 -14.10
N GLU A 46 16.87 -21.33 -13.79
CA GLU A 46 17.72 -20.61 -12.83
C GLU A 46 17.99 -19.18 -13.28
N GLN A 47 18.30 -18.96 -14.56
CA GLN A 47 18.50 -17.64 -15.15
C GLN A 47 17.22 -16.80 -15.08
N ALA A 48 16.06 -17.38 -15.40
CA ALA A 48 14.75 -16.73 -15.33
C ALA A 48 14.42 -16.28 -13.89
N MET A 49 14.68 -17.13 -12.88
CA MET A 49 14.47 -16.79 -11.49
C MET A 49 15.41 -15.66 -11.03
N ALA A 50 16.67 -15.67 -11.49
CA ALA A 50 17.62 -14.60 -11.18
C ALA A 50 17.22 -13.27 -11.86
N ALA A 51 16.82 -13.32 -13.13
CA ALA A 51 16.32 -12.17 -13.87
C ALA A 51 15.08 -11.55 -13.21
N ALA A 52 14.11 -12.39 -12.78
CA ALA A 52 12.92 -11.93 -12.06
C ALA A 52 13.26 -11.24 -10.73
N ARG A 53 14.19 -11.82 -9.94
CA ARG A 53 14.61 -11.19 -8.68
C ARG A 53 15.25 -9.83 -8.93
N LEU A 54 16.09 -9.71 -9.95
CA LEU A 54 16.77 -8.46 -10.27
C LEU A 54 15.78 -7.40 -10.79
N ALA A 55 14.92 -7.75 -11.74
CA ALA A 55 13.91 -6.84 -12.29
C ALA A 55 12.92 -6.40 -11.22
N GLY A 56 12.43 -7.34 -10.41
CA GLY A 56 11.51 -7.05 -9.31
C GLY A 56 12.14 -6.20 -8.20
N ALA A 57 13.43 -6.40 -7.87
CA ALA A 57 14.12 -5.57 -6.89
C ALA A 57 14.20 -4.10 -7.35
N ARG A 58 14.53 -3.88 -8.61
CA ARG A 58 14.53 -2.53 -9.21
C ARG A 58 13.14 -1.91 -9.19
N ALA A 59 12.12 -2.65 -9.62
CA ALA A 59 10.73 -2.21 -9.61
C ALA A 59 10.25 -1.88 -8.18
N LEU A 60 10.65 -2.66 -7.17
CA LEU A 60 10.32 -2.37 -5.78
C LEU A 60 10.96 -1.05 -5.31
N ILE A 61 12.25 -0.84 -5.59
CA ILE A 61 12.92 0.42 -5.22
C ILE A 61 12.23 1.61 -5.89
N ASP A 62 11.90 1.52 -7.17
CA ASP A 62 11.16 2.56 -7.88
C ASP A 62 9.77 2.80 -7.26
N LYS A 63 9.08 1.74 -6.86
CA LYS A 63 7.76 1.79 -6.22
C LYS A 63 7.79 2.56 -4.90
N ILE A 64 8.79 2.36 -4.04
CA ILE A 64 8.79 2.89 -2.67
C ILE A 64 9.65 4.14 -2.46
N THR A 65 10.41 4.59 -3.48
CA THR A 65 11.27 5.78 -3.41
C THR A 65 10.92 6.79 -4.50
N LEU A 66 11.34 8.03 -4.34
CA LEU A 66 11.25 9.06 -5.37
C LEU A 66 12.51 9.07 -6.24
N ALA A 67 12.36 9.38 -7.52
CA ALA A 67 13.46 9.42 -8.47
C ALA A 67 14.53 10.46 -8.08
N GLU A 68 14.09 11.65 -7.64
CA GLU A 68 14.99 12.71 -7.20
C GLU A 68 15.80 12.32 -5.96
N ASP A 69 15.22 11.56 -5.00
CA ASP A 69 15.92 11.10 -3.82
C ASP A 69 16.98 10.05 -4.17
N ARG A 70 16.69 9.16 -5.14
CA ARG A 70 17.68 8.20 -5.66
C ARG A 70 18.84 8.90 -6.34
N VAL A 71 18.53 9.92 -7.16
CA VAL A 71 19.57 10.72 -7.83
C VAL A 71 20.42 11.48 -6.81
N ALA A 72 19.81 12.09 -5.82
CA ALA A 72 20.51 12.83 -4.75
C ALA A 72 21.46 11.93 -3.94
N ALA A 73 21.11 10.65 -3.78
CA ALA A 73 21.96 9.65 -3.11
C ALA A 73 23.06 9.04 -4.01
N GLY A 74 23.16 9.45 -5.27
CA GLY A 74 24.12 8.88 -6.23
C GLY A 74 23.67 7.57 -6.88
N GLY A 75 22.37 7.25 -6.80
CA GLY A 75 21.75 6.05 -7.31
C GLY A 75 21.55 4.95 -6.27
N VAL A 76 20.74 3.94 -6.63
CA VAL A 76 20.55 2.73 -5.83
C VAL A 76 20.99 1.54 -6.70
N PRO A 77 22.28 1.18 -6.68
CA PRO A 77 22.78 0.08 -7.48
C PRO A 77 22.24 -1.25 -6.96
N ILE A 78 21.66 -2.06 -7.84
CA ILE A 78 21.17 -3.40 -7.52
C ILE A 78 21.75 -4.36 -8.55
N ASP A 79 22.58 -5.29 -8.09
CA ASP A 79 23.08 -6.42 -8.83
C ASP A 79 22.32 -7.71 -8.50
N GLY A 80 22.64 -8.79 -9.20
CA GLY A 80 21.96 -10.07 -9.01
C GLY A 80 22.18 -10.69 -7.63
N GLU A 81 23.36 -10.48 -7.01
CA GLU A 81 23.66 -11.00 -5.68
C GLU A 81 22.83 -10.27 -4.61
N LEU A 82 22.78 -8.94 -4.67
CA LEU A 82 21.95 -8.15 -3.78
C LEU A 82 20.46 -8.48 -3.97
N ALA A 83 19.97 -8.55 -5.21
CA ALA A 83 18.59 -8.91 -5.50
C ALA A 83 18.21 -10.28 -4.92
N ASN A 84 19.12 -11.25 -4.98
CA ASN A 84 18.92 -12.56 -4.35
C ASN A 84 18.84 -12.46 -2.81
N ARG A 85 19.71 -11.66 -2.18
CA ARG A 85 19.68 -11.44 -0.72
C ARG A 85 18.42 -10.71 -0.26
N LEU A 86 17.94 -9.76 -1.07
CA LEU A 86 16.71 -9.00 -0.75
C LEU A 86 15.44 -9.84 -0.92
N SER A 87 15.46 -10.87 -1.81
CA SER A 87 14.28 -11.69 -2.07
C SER A 87 13.98 -12.67 -0.93
N ALA A 88 12.71 -12.82 -0.58
CA ALA A 88 12.22 -13.80 0.39
C ALA A 88 11.63 -15.03 -0.29
N ALA A 89 10.90 -14.84 -1.40
CA ALA A 89 10.26 -15.90 -2.17
C ALA A 89 10.09 -15.51 -3.64
N VAL A 90 10.00 -16.53 -4.50
CA VAL A 90 9.60 -16.38 -5.91
C VAL A 90 8.49 -17.38 -6.16
N ASP A 91 7.34 -16.90 -6.57
CA ASP A 91 6.17 -17.71 -6.92
C ASP A 91 6.00 -17.72 -8.44
N VAL A 92 5.76 -18.90 -8.99
CA VAL A 92 5.45 -19.09 -10.41
C VAL A 92 3.94 -18.98 -10.58
N GLN A 93 3.50 -17.96 -11.32
CA GLN A 93 2.08 -17.77 -11.65
C GLN A 93 1.71 -18.54 -12.91
N GLU A 94 2.54 -18.43 -13.94
CA GLU A 94 2.39 -19.15 -15.20
C GLU A 94 3.77 -19.62 -15.68
N GLU A 95 3.86 -20.83 -16.25
CA GLU A 95 5.10 -21.29 -16.86
C GLU A 95 4.85 -22.11 -18.12
N THR A 96 5.74 -21.95 -19.07
CA THR A 96 5.88 -22.80 -20.24
C THR A 96 7.35 -23.20 -20.38
N ALA A 97 7.61 -24.48 -20.33
CA ALA A 97 8.96 -25.05 -20.40
C ALA A 97 9.11 -25.93 -21.65
N GLY A 98 10.23 -25.77 -22.34
CA GLY A 98 10.57 -26.55 -23.55
C GLY A 98 12.06 -26.88 -23.58
N ALA A 99 12.54 -27.42 -24.69
CA ALA A 99 13.94 -27.82 -24.86
C ALA A 99 14.90 -26.62 -24.64
N GLY A 100 15.43 -26.50 -23.44
CA GLY A 100 16.39 -25.43 -23.09
C GLY A 100 15.79 -24.02 -22.95
N ARG A 101 14.45 -23.85 -23.00
CA ARG A 101 13.79 -22.55 -22.85
C ARG A 101 12.78 -22.57 -21.71
N TYR A 102 12.83 -21.55 -20.88
CA TYR A 102 11.87 -21.29 -19.81
C TYR A 102 11.21 -19.93 -20.00
N LYS A 103 9.89 -19.91 -20.12
CA LYS A 103 9.07 -18.70 -20.18
C LYS A 103 8.05 -18.73 -19.06
N GLY A 104 7.84 -17.61 -18.37
CA GLY A 104 6.86 -17.56 -17.29
C GLY A 104 6.48 -16.17 -16.86
N VAL A 105 5.43 -16.12 -16.04
CA VAL A 105 5.02 -14.95 -15.27
C VAL A 105 5.31 -15.25 -13.80
N LEU A 106 6.16 -14.46 -13.20
CA LEU A 106 6.63 -14.68 -11.83
C LEU A 106 6.18 -13.55 -10.92
N ARG A 107 6.08 -13.87 -9.63
CA ARG A 107 5.88 -12.93 -8.55
C ARG A 107 7.05 -13.07 -7.58
N VAL A 108 7.65 -11.94 -7.20
CA VAL A 108 8.75 -11.95 -6.23
C VAL A 108 8.34 -11.19 -4.98
N VAL A 109 8.53 -11.82 -3.83
CA VAL A 109 8.34 -11.23 -2.51
C VAL A 109 9.70 -10.87 -1.95
N TYR A 110 9.85 -9.65 -1.46
CA TYR A 110 11.08 -9.13 -0.86
C TYR A 110 11.00 -9.07 0.65
N ASN A 111 12.15 -9.19 1.32
CA ASN A 111 12.25 -9.06 2.76
C ASN A 111 12.25 -7.58 3.17
N PRO A 112 11.19 -7.06 3.83
CA PRO A 112 11.08 -5.64 4.17
C PRO A 112 12.27 -5.12 4.97
N ARG A 113 12.78 -5.94 5.89
CA ARG A 113 13.88 -5.56 6.78
C ARG A 113 15.19 -5.37 6.02
N MET A 114 15.46 -6.26 5.05
CA MET A 114 16.66 -6.18 4.23
C MET A 114 16.63 -5.00 3.27
N VAL A 115 15.46 -4.75 2.64
CA VAL A 115 15.27 -3.61 1.73
C VAL A 115 15.42 -2.28 2.48
N ARG A 116 14.76 -2.13 3.63
CA ARG A 116 14.89 -0.94 4.48
C ARG A 116 16.34 -0.68 4.88
N ALA A 117 17.03 -1.70 5.40
CA ALA A 117 18.42 -1.57 5.79
C ALA A 117 19.33 -1.14 4.63
N HIS A 118 19.06 -1.64 3.41
CA HIS A 118 19.80 -1.24 2.22
C HIS A 118 19.56 0.24 1.88
N LEU A 119 18.31 0.69 1.81
CA LEU A 119 17.96 2.10 1.53
C LEU A 119 18.51 3.05 2.60
N GLU A 120 18.40 2.67 3.88
CA GLU A 120 18.93 3.43 5.01
C GLU A 120 20.46 3.55 4.95
N SER A 121 21.18 2.50 4.53
CA SER A 121 22.62 2.55 4.36
C SER A 121 23.09 3.50 3.25
N LEU A 122 22.23 3.78 2.28
CA LEU A 122 22.44 4.73 1.18
C LEU A 122 21.89 6.12 1.49
N GLY A 123 21.18 6.29 2.60
CA GLY A 123 20.50 7.55 2.94
C GLY A 123 19.34 7.89 2.01
N VAL A 124 18.73 6.90 1.33
CA VAL A 124 17.59 7.09 0.43
C VAL A 124 16.28 7.03 1.23
N PRO A 125 15.51 8.13 1.28
CA PRO A 125 14.20 8.13 1.91
C PRO A 125 13.21 7.25 1.15
N TYR A 126 12.31 6.59 1.88
CA TYR A 126 11.31 5.69 1.28
C TYR A 126 9.97 5.76 2.02
N VAL A 127 8.91 5.29 1.37
CA VAL A 127 7.61 4.99 1.96
C VAL A 127 7.22 3.55 1.62
N ASP A 128 6.89 2.78 2.63
CA ASP A 128 6.50 1.37 2.49
C ASP A 128 5.15 1.05 3.16
N THR A 129 4.38 2.11 3.41
CA THR A 129 2.99 2.04 3.86
C THR A 129 2.07 2.44 2.72
N GLN A 130 1.02 1.65 2.51
CA GLN A 130 0.02 1.99 1.51
C GLN A 130 -0.78 3.22 1.91
N ALA A 131 -1.18 4.00 0.91
CA ALA A 131 -2.19 5.02 1.08
C ALA A 131 -3.53 4.39 1.55
N PRO A 132 -4.43 5.16 2.18
CA PRO A 132 -5.77 4.69 2.44
C PRO A 132 -6.45 4.22 1.15
N LEU A 133 -7.17 3.08 1.21
CA LEU A 133 -7.93 2.55 0.07
C LEU A 133 -8.86 3.62 -0.49
N SER A 134 -8.81 3.83 -1.79
CA SER A 134 -9.59 4.84 -2.50
C SER A 134 -10.74 4.21 -3.28
N LEU A 135 -11.88 4.90 -3.36
CA LEU A 135 -12.92 4.65 -4.35
C LEU A 135 -12.55 5.40 -5.63
N MET A 136 -12.12 4.69 -6.66
CA MET A 136 -11.77 5.26 -7.98
C MET A 136 -13.04 5.46 -8.79
N VAL A 137 -13.36 6.69 -9.12
CA VAL A 137 -14.52 7.08 -9.93
C VAL A 137 -14.06 7.40 -11.34
N PRO A 138 -14.30 6.52 -12.32
CA PRO A 138 -14.01 6.80 -13.71
C PRO A 138 -15.01 7.81 -14.25
N LEU A 139 -14.54 8.88 -14.88
CA LEU A 139 -15.32 9.93 -15.51
C LEU A 139 -14.85 10.15 -16.95
N ALA A 140 -15.79 10.40 -17.86
CA ALA A 140 -15.47 10.79 -19.24
C ALA A 140 -16.61 11.60 -19.85
N SER A 141 -16.39 12.21 -21.03
CA SER A 141 -17.35 13.08 -21.70
C SER A 141 -18.56 12.37 -22.27
N THR A 142 -18.49 11.06 -22.51
CA THR A 142 -19.60 10.24 -23.01
C THR A 142 -19.69 8.92 -22.26
N PRO A 143 -20.90 8.31 -22.17
CA PRO A 143 -21.06 7.02 -21.49
C PRO A 143 -20.20 5.89 -22.09
N ASP A 144 -20.04 5.84 -23.41
CA ASP A 144 -19.22 4.81 -24.05
C ASP A 144 -17.74 4.97 -23.71
N LEU A 145 -17.25 6.20 -23.70
CA LEU A 145 -15.87 6.49 -23.28
C LEU A 145 -15.66 6.23 -21.79
N GLU A 146 -16.66 6.52 -20.95
CA GLU A 146 -16.61 6.18 -19.52
C GLU A 146 -16.56 4.66 -19.31
N ALA A 147 -17.29 3.88 -20.10
CA ALA A 147 -17.23 2.43 -20.05
C ALA A 147 -15.85 1.90 -20.42
N THR A 148 -15.26 2.40 -21.51
CA THR A 148 -13.88 2.08 -21.92
C THR A 148 -12.86 2.49 -20.85
N TRP A 149 -13.03 3.67 -20.25
CA TRP A 149 -12.16 4.15 -19.19
C TRP A 149 -12.26 3.30 -17.92
N ARG A 150 -13.46 2.91 -17.55
CA ARG A 150 -13.72 1.97 -16.43
C ARG A 150 -13.04 0.61 -16.66
N GLU A 151 -13.11 0.09 -17.89
CA GLU A 151 -12.43 -1.15 -18.26
C GLU A 151 -10.90 -1.01 -18.15
N ALA A 152 -10.33 0.09 -18.63
CA ALA A 152 -8.91 0.40 -18.55
C ALA A 152 -8.40 0.52 -17.10
N LEU A 153 -9.17 1.14 -16.19
CA LEU A 153 -8.85 1.19 -14.76
C LEU A 153 -9.04 -0.16 -14.06
N GLY A 154 -9.83 -1.06 -14.64
CA GLY A 154 -10.13 -2.38 -14.06
C GLY A 154 -10.96 -2.31 -12.78
N THR A 155 -11.02 -3.42 -12.04
CA THR A 155 -11.82 -3.53 -10.81
C THR A 155 -11.12 -2.96 -9.58
N GLY A 156 -9.82 -2.68 -9.67
CA GLY A 156 -9.00 -2.15 -8.59
C GLY A 156 -7.56 -2.66 -8.61
N ASN A 157 -6.74 -2.10 -7.75
CA ASN A 157 -5.34 -2.46 -7.59
C ASN A 157 -4.95 -2.46 -6.11
N ALA A 158 -5.20 -3.57 -5.42
CA ALA A 158 -4.90 -3.72 -3.99
C ALA A 158 -3.38 -3.74 -3.69
N GLY A 159 -2.56 -4.18 -4.64
CA GLY A 159 -1.09 -4.28 -4.49
C GLY A 159 -0.34 -2.98 -4.78
N ALA A 160 -1.02 -1.93 -5.25
CA ALA A 160 -0.42 -0.61 -5.49
C ALA A 160 -0.03 0.08 -4.19
N LEU A 161 0.92 1.02 -4.26
CA LEU A 161 1.27 1.88 -3.12
C LEU A 161 0.11 2.83 -2.78
N ALA A 162 -0.68 3.25 -3.78
CA ALA A 162 -1.95 3.96 -3.63
C ALA A 162 -3.11 3.06 -4.10
N PRO A 163 -3.60 2.13 -3.24
CA PRO A 163 -4.61 1.15 -3.63
C PRO A 163 -5.97 1.79 -3.89
N TYR A 164 -6.70 1.20 -4.83
CA TYR A 164 -8.08 1.61 -5.11
C TYR A 164 -8.98 0.43 -5.47
N VAL A 165 -10.29 0.67 -5.35
CA VAL A 165 -11.34 -0.12 -5.95
C VAL A 165 -12.16 0.79 -6.87
N THR A 166 -12.60 0.29 -8.01
CA THR A 166 -13.36 1.10 -8.98
C THR A 166 -14.83 1.19 -8.57
N ALA A 167 -15.40 2.38 -8.62
CA ALA A 167 -16.81 2.63 -8.31
C ALA A 167 -17.73 1.90 -9.29
N ASN A 168 -18.80 1.32 -8.77
CA ASN A 168 -19.79 0.58 -9.57
C ASN A 168 -21.09 1.36 -9.78
N LEU A 169 -21.39 2.34 -8.91
CA LEU A 169 -22.60 3.14 -9.03
C LEU A 169 -22.47 4.19 -10.12
N PRO A 170 -23.52 4.42 -10.92
CA PRO A 170 -23.55 5.49 -11.91
C PRO A 170 -23.88 6.84 -11.28
N GLY A 171 -23.70 7.91 -12.06
CA GLY A 171 -24.17 9.26 -11.72
C GLY A 171 -23.16 10.14 -10.98
N TYR A 172 -21.95 9.70 -10.80
CA TYR A 172 -20.88 10.55 -10.33
C TYR A 172 -20.44 11.55 -11.42
N THR A 173 -19.96 12.70 -10.97
CA THR A 173 -19.48 13.78 -11.84
C THR A 173 -18.16 14.33 -11.30
N SER A 174 -17.47 15.18 -12.04
CA SER A 174 -16.27 15.92 -11.60
C SER A 174 -16.52 16.84 -10.40
N PHE A 175 -17.80 17.09 -10.03
CA PHE A 175 -18.20 17.87 -8.85
C PHE A 175 -18.69 17.02 -7.68
N SER A 176 -18.62 15.68 -7.79
CA SER A 176 -19.04 14.78 -6.70
C SER A 176 -18.13 14.98 -5.48
N ASP A 177 -18.73 15.32 -4.36
CA ASP A 177 -18.07 15.50 -3.07
C ASP A 177 -18.04 14.19 -2.25
N TRP A 178 -17.46 14.27 -1.06
CA TRP A 178 -17.40 13.11 -0.16
C TRP A 178 -18.78 12.62 0.29
N ASN A 179 -19.77 13.50 0.40
CA ASN A 179 -21.12 13.08 0.80
C ASN A 179 -21.75 12.19 -0.28
N ALA A 180 -21.50 12.50 -1.55
CA ALA A 180 -21.94 11.66 -2.66
C ALA A 180 -21.20 10.32 -2.73
N LEU A 181 -19.90 10.29 -2.44
CA LEU A 181 -19.05 9.10 -2.58
C LEU A 181 -19.09 8.18 -1.35
N SER A 182 -19.28 8.74 -0.15
CA SER A 182 -19.13 8.02 1.12
C SER A 182 -20.03 6.80 1.30
N PRO A 183 -21.27 6.71 0.77
CA PRO A 183 -22.08 5.51 0.90
C PRO A 183 -21.48 4.29 0.18
N GLU A 184 -21.02 4.46 -1.07
CA GLU A 184 -20.36 3.37 -1.81
C GLU A 184 -18.97 3.09 -1.23
N ALA A 185 -18.19 4.14 -0.95
CA ALA A 185 -16.88 4.02 -0.33
C ALA A 185 -16.94 3.22 0.98
N GLY A 186 -17.93 3.48 1.83
CA GLY A 186 -18.14 2.74 3.07
C GLY A 186 -18.40 1.25 2.85
N THR A 187 -19.22 0.90 1.86
CA THR A 187 -19.50 -0.49 1.48
C THR A 187 -18.25 -1.21 1.01
N LEU A 188 -17.40 -0.55 0.23
CA LEU A 188 -16.16 -1.07 -0.32
C LEU A 188 -14.94 -0.86 0.62
N ARG A 189 -15.16 -0.34 1.83
CA ARG A 189 -14.14 -0.02 2.83
C ARG A 189 -13.11 1.01 2.37
N ALA A 190 -13.42 1.78 1.34
CA ALA A 190 -12.59 2.91 0.92
C ALA A 190 -12.73 4.08 1.92
N ARG A 191 -11.65 4.83 2.09
CA ARG A 191 -11.56 5.92 3.07
C ARG A 191 -11.53 7.30 2.44
N ARG A 192 -11.39 7.35 1.12
CA ARG A 192 -11.37 8.55 0.29
C ARG A 192 -11.87 8.22 -1.10
N GLY A 193 -12.30 9.23 -1.86
CA GLY A 193 -12.60 9.12 -3.27
C GLY A 193 -11.41 9.57 -4.12
N VAL A 194 -11.36 9.09 -5.35
CA VAL A 194 -10.49 9.60 -6.41
C VAL A 194 -11.36 9.79 -7.63
N LEU A 195 -11.52 11.02 -8.09
CA LEU A 195 -12.12 11.33 -9.38
C LEU A 195 -11.01 11.23 -10.44
N ALA A 196 -11.19 10.37 -11.41
CA ALA A 196 -10.27 10.19 -12.53
C ALA A 196 -11.02 10.47 -13.84
N GLU A 197 -10.87 11.66 -14.38
CA GLU A 197 -11.54 12.08 -15.60
C GLU A 197 -10.62 11.88 -16.82
N LEU A 198 -11.07 11.04 -17.76
CA LEU A 198 -10.38 10.84 -19.02
C LEU A 198 -10.70 11.98 -19.96
N VAL A 199 -9.69 12.70 -20.39
CA VAL A 199 -9.77 13.84 -21.32
C VAL A 199 -8.86 13.65 -22.52
N GLY A 200 -9.13 14.34 -23.62
CA GLY A 200 -8.33 14.24 -24.83
C GLY A 200 -9.04 13.52 -25.97
N TYR A 201 -8.26 12.87 -26.82
CA TYR A 201 -8.74 12.17 -28.01
C TYR A 201 -7.79 11.02 -28.37
N GLU A 202 -8.17 10.18 -29.33
CA GLU A 202 -7.39 9.04 -29.78
C GLU A 202 -5.93 9.41 -30.11
N GLY A 203 -5.01 8.72 -29.46
CA GLY A 203 -3.56 8.99 -29.54
C GLY A 203 -3.03 10.05 -28.58
N ALA A 204 -3.87 10.75 -27.83
CA ALA A 204 -3.48 11.79 -26.85
C ALA A 204 -4.41 11.85 -25.64
N TRP A 205 -4.62 10.70 -24.99
CA TRP A 205 -5.43 10.59 -23.78
C TRP A 205 -4.66 11.06 -22.55
N GLN A 206 -5.35 11.74 -21.66
CA GLN A 206 -4.83 12.17 -20.36
C GLN A 206 -5.86 11.88 -19.27
N ALA A 207 -5.42 11.73 -18.06
CA ALA A 207 -6.31 11.63 -16.89
C ALA A 207 -6.12 12.85 -15.99
N ASP A 208 -7.22 13.55 -15.70
CA ASP A 208 -7.30 14.53 -14.61
C ASP A 208 -7.65 13.81 -13.32
N VAL A 209 -6.81 13.94 -12.31
CA VAL A 209 -6.95 13.17 -11.06
C VAL A 209 -7.11 14.13 -9.88
N SER A 210 -8.14 13.88 -9.06
CA SER A 210 -8.40 14.62 -7.82
C SER A 210 -8.75 13.65 -6.69
N ILE A 211 -8.32 13.95 -5.46
CA ILE A 211 -8.67 13.20 -4.25
C ILE A 211 -9.82 13.92 -3.53
N VAL A 212 -10.84 13.16 -3.16
CA VAL A 212 -12.04 13.65 -2.44
C VAL A 212 -12.06 13.06 -1.04
N THR A 213 -12.15 13.91 -0.05
CA THR A 213 -12.25 13.55 1.38
C THR A 213 -13.32 14.40 2.06
N ALA A 214 -13.62 14.11 3.33
CA ALA A 214 -14.51 14.95 4.14
C ALA A 214 -13.96 16.39 4.33
N ALA A 215 -12.68 16.63 4.13
CA ALA A 215 -12.08 17.96 4.21
C ALA A 215 -12.24 18.76 2.90
N GLY A 216 -12.61 18.11 1.81
CA GLY A 216 -12.79 18.71 0.49
C GLY A 216 -12.16 17.92 -0.63
N THR A 217 -12.07 18.55 -1.80
CA THR A 217 -11.46 18.01 -3.03
C THR A 217 -10.10 18.67 -3.25
N GLU A 218 -9.08 17.85 -3.44
CA GLU A 218 -7.71 18.27 -3.68
C GLU A 218 -7.26 17.76 -5.06
N PRO A 219 -6.81 18.64 -5.98
CA PRO A 219 -6.28 18.21 -7.26
C PRO A 219 -4.91 17.52 -7.08
N VAL A 220 -4.76 16.35 -7.65
CA VAL A 220 -3.48 15.64 -7.72
C VAL A 220 -2.69 16.09 -8.93
N GLY A 221 -3.36 16.21 -10.08
CA GLY A 221 -2.75 16.69 -11.32
C GLY A 221 -3.32 16.01 -12.56
N ARG A 222 -2.67 16.29 -13.69
CA ARG A 222 -2.99 15.70 -15.00
C ARG A 222 -1.82 14.86 -15.48
N THR A 223 -2.11 13.70 -16.05
CA THR A 223 -1.08 12.83 -16.64
C THR A 223 -0.52 13.43 -17.93
N LEU A 224 0.64 12.94 -18.35
CA LEU A 224 1.12 13.18 -19.71
C LEU A 224 0.20 12.50 -20.72
N PRO A 225 0.18 12.99 -22.00
CA PRO A 225 -0.58 12.35 -23.06
C PRO A 225 -0.13 10.90 -23.29
N ALA A 226 -1.10 9.99 -23.39
CA ALA A 226 -0.93 8.57 -23.62
C ALA A 226 -1.61 8.15 -24.93
N ALA A 227 -1.11 7.09 -25.54
CA ALA A 227 -1.64 6.62 -26.82
C ALA A 227 -3.03 5.98 -26.69
N THR A 228 -3.25 5.27 -25.59
CA THR A 228 -4.49 4.52 -25.32
C THR A 228 -5.07 4.87 -23.93
N PRO A 229 -6.36 4.58 -23.69
CA PRO A 229 -6.94 4.72 -22.36
C PRO A 229 -6.24 3.84 -21.31
N GLU A 230 -5.74 2.66 -21.66
CA GLU A 230 -5.01 1.75 -20.80
C GLU A 230 -3.67 2.35 -20.34
N ASP A 231 -2.95 3.00 -21.26
CA ASP A 231 -1.72 3.73 -20.92
C ASP A 231 -2.04 4.93 -20.02
N ALA A 232 -3.15 5.63 -20.27
CA ALA A 232 -3.62 6.72 -19.42
C ALA A 232 -4.01 6.23 -18.01
N ALA A 233 -4.61 5.03 -17.89
CA ALA A 233 -4.94 4.41 -16.61
C ALA A 233 -3.67 4.04 -15.82
N THR A 234 -2.68 3.50 -16.50
CA THR A 234 -1.36 3.24 -15.92
C THR A 234 -0.72 4.53 -15.43
N ALA A 235 -0.75 5.59 -16.23
CA ALA A 235 -0.22 6.91 -15.87
C ALA A 235 -0.98 7.54 -14.68
N ALA A 236 -2.32 7.40 -14.62
CA ALA A 236 -3.13 7.89 -13.51
C ALA A 236 -2.80 7.15 -12.18
N THR A 237 -2.62 5.83 -12.24
CA THR A 237 -2.19 5.04 -11.07
C THR A 237 -0.81 5.48 -10.60
N HIS A 238 0.13 5.65 -11.51
CA HIS A 238 1.48 6.14 -11.18
C HIS A 238 1.45 7.55 -10.58
N LEU A 239 0.63 8.46 -11.11
CA LEU A 239 0.46 9.81 -10.58
C LEU A 239 -0.03 9.80 -9.12
N LEU A 240 -0.98 8.92 -8.79
CA LEU A 240 -1.47 8.73 -7.41
C LEU A 240 -0.38 8.18 -6.48
N GLU A 241 0.45 7.25 -6.97
CA GLU A 241 1.57 6.71 -6.20
C GLU A 241 2.65 7.76 -5.95
N GLU A 242 3.00 8.56 -6.97
CA GLU A 242 3.95 9.67 -6.82
C GLU A 242 3.42 10.72 -5.82
N TYR A 243 2.14 11.10 -5.95
CA TYR A 243 1.50 11.99 -4.99
C TYR A 243 1.61 11.45 -3.54
N TRP A 244 1.33 10.15 -3.34
CA TRP A 244 1.46 9.52 -2.03
C TRP A 244 2.90 9.52 -1.52
N LYS A 245 3.88 9.23 -2.39
CA LYS A 245 5.30 9.28 -2.04
C LYS A 245 5.71 10.69 -1.60
N HIS A 246 5.36 11.73 -2.36
CA HIS A 246 5.66 13.11 -2.02
C HIS A 246 5.03 13.55 -0.69
N ALA A 247 3.81 13.12 -0.41
CA ALA A 247 3.10 13.44 0.83
C ALA A 247 3.64 12.68 2.06
N SER A 248 4.20 11.48 1.86
CA SER A 248 4.52 10.53 2.94
C SER A 248 6.00 10.36 3.20
N ILE A 249 6.86 10.52 2.20
CA ILE A 249 8.31 10.42 2.37
C ILE A 249 8.81 11.60 3.21
N ILE A 250 9.53 11.25 4.28
CA ILE A 250 10.13 12.21 5.18
C ILE A 250 11.62 12.29 4.89
N ARG A 251 12.04 13.43 4.40
CA ARG A 251 13.45 13.76 4.17
C ARG A 251 14.04 14.36 5.43
N GLY A 252 15.03 13.69 5.99
CA GLY A 252 15.66 14.08 7.23
C GLY A 252 14.84 13.73 8.46
N GLY A 253 15.50 13.29 9.49
CA GLY A 253 14.92 12.89 10.77
C GLY A 253 15.63 11.66 11.31
N THR A 254 15.85 11.66 12.63
CA THR A 254 16.36 10.49 13.33
C THR A 254 15.21 9.52 13.53
N ARG A 255 15.42 8.25 13.22
CA ARG A 255 14.47 7.20 13.57
C ARG A 255 14.65 6.89 15.06
N THR A 256 13.58 7.07 15.81
CA THR A 256 13.58 6.89 17.27
C THR A 256 12.71 5.69 17.64
N GLN A 257 13.23 4.82 18.50
CA GLN A 257 12.48 3.70 19.02
C GLN A 257 11.59 4.15 20.20
N ALA A 258 10.33 3.76 20.19
CA ALA A 258 9.38 4.10 21.22
C ALA A 258 8.65 2.87 21.75
N LYS A 259 8.19 3.00 23.01
CA LYS A 259 7.24 2.07 23.65
C LYS A 259 6.01 2.87 24.02
N ALA A 260 4.84 2.28 23.84
CA ALA A 260 3.59 2.91 24.23
C ALA A 260 2.61 1.89 24.80
N THR A 261 1.79 2.36 25.73
CA THR A 261 0.62 1.63 26.21
C THR A 261 -0.59 2.02 25.37
N VAL A 262 -1.26 1.05 24.76
CA VAL A 262 -2.52 1.29 24.03
C VAL A 262 -3.67 0.95 24.97
N ARG A 263 -4.54 1.90 25.25
CA ARG A 263 -5.77 1.70 26.03
C ARG A 263 -6.97 1.57 25.11
N TYR A 264 -7.80 0.56 25.33
CA TYR A 264 -9.01 0.29 24.56
C TYR A 264 -10.09 -0.35 25.45
N THR A 265 -11.32 -0.24 25.03
CA THR A 265 -12.50 -0.78 25.72
C THR A 265 -13.04 -2.05 25.05
N SER A 266 -12.64 -2.31 23.81
CA SER A 266 -13.07 -3.45 23.03
C SER A 266 -12.00 -3.94 22.06
N LEU A 267 -12.11 -5.21 21.65
CA LEU A 267 -11.21 -5.78 20.63
C LEU A 267 -11.34 -5.07 19.26
N ALA A 268 -12.53 -4.57 18.95
CA ALA A 268 -12.77 -3.79 17.73
C ALA A 268 -11.98 -2.46 17.77
N GLU A 269 -11.99 -1.77 18.91
CA GLU A 269 -11.21 -0.55 19.12
C GLU A 269 -9.70 -0.85 19.03
N TRP A 270 -9.23 -1.92 19.68
CA TRP A 270 -7.85 -2.38 19.56
C TRP A 270 -7.41 -2.57 18.10
N ASN A 271 -8.23 -3.28 17.30
CA ASN A 271 -7.92 -3.51 15.89
C ASN A 271 -7.87 -2.20 15.09
N THR A 272 -8.74 -1.23 15.41
CA THR A 272 -8.75 0.10 14.79
C THR A 272 -7.47 0.88 15.13
N LEU A 273 -7.10 0.94 16.41
CA LEU A 273 -5.90 1.63 16.90
C LEU A 273 -4.62 1.00 16.32
N ARG A 274 -4.54 -0.32 16.36
CA ARG A 274 -3.43 -1.07 15.77
C ARG A 274 -3.30 -0.82 14.26
N GLY A 275 -4.42 -0.84 13.55
CA GLY A 275 -4.45 -0.55 12.11
C GLY A 275 -4.04 0.88 11.78
N ALA A 276 -4.42 1.86 12.60
CA ALA A 276 -4.01 3.25 12.41
C ALA A 276 -2.49 3.43 12.58
N LEU A 277 -1.91 2.81 13.62
CA LEU A 277 -0.45 2.80 13.84
C LEU A 277 0.30 2.13 12.69
N ALA A 278 -0.14 0.94 12.26
CA ALA A 278 0.51 0.18 11.20
C ALA A 278 0.46 0.88 9.83
N ARG A 279 -0.54 1.75 9.60
CA ARG A 279 -0.69 2.53 8.36
C ARG A 279 -0.11 3.94 8.44
N SER A 280 0.47 4.36 9.56
CA SER A 280 1.18 5.64 9.64
C SER A 280 2.49 5.55 8.86
N PRO A 281 2.78 6.44 7.91
CA PRO A 281 4.05 6.48 7.19
C PRO A 281 5.23 6.84 8.09
N LEU A 282 4.93 7.41 9.27
CA LEU A 282 5.93 7.74 10.28
C LEU A 282 6.35 6.54 11.12
N VAL A 283 5.52 5.48 11.19
CA VAL A 283 5.70 4.33 12.06
C VAL A 283 6.25 3.14 11.28
N SER A 284 7.26 2.49 11.82
CA SER A 284 7.83 1.24 11.30
C SER A 284 8.14 0.28 12.45
N ASP A 285 8.43 -0.98 12.11
CA ASP A 285 8.78 -2.03 13.07
C ASP A 285 7.77 -2.21 14.22
N PHE A 286 6.50 -1.92 13.92
CA PHE A 286 5.43 -2.05 14.91
C PHE A 286 5.30 -3.49 15.40
N ARG A 287 5.34 -3.67 16.73
CA ARG A 287 5.19 -4.97 17.41
C ARG A 287 4.30 -4.82 18.63
N THR A 288 3.41 -5.76 18.81
CA THR A 288 2.68 -5.93 20.07
C THR A 288 3.50 -6.84 20.99
N THR A 289 3.90 -6.32 22.14
CA THR A 289 4.73 -7.04 23.10
C THR A 289 3.88 -7.79 24.12
N ALA A 290 2.75 -7.20 24.53
CA ALA A 290 1.80 -7.81 25.45
C ALA A 290 0.39 -7.31 25.15
N VAL A 291 -0.62 -8.15 25.44
CA VAL A 291 -2.05 -7.81 25.30
C VAL A 291 -2.75 -8.21 26.58
N ALA A 292 -3.55 -7.31 27.13
CA ALA A 292 -4.44 -7.52 28.27
C ALA A 292 -5.89 -7.24 27.85
N ARG A 293 -6.82 -7.34 28.79
CA ARG A 293 -8.25 -7.15 28.50
C ARG A 293 -8.58 -5.70 28.05
N ASP A 294 -7.90 -4.73 28.61
CA ASP A 294 -8.17 -3.28 28.50
C ASP A 294 -6.96 -2.47 28.01
N GLY A 295 -5.90 -3.17 27.59
CA GLY A 295 -4.69 -2.52 27.09
C GLY A 295 -3.72 -3.46 26.40
N ALA A 296 -2.82 -2.87 25.63
CA ALA A 296 -1.69 -3.57 25.01
C ALA A 296 -0.41 -2.76 25.16
N LEU A 297 0.71 -3.44 25.29
CA LEU A 297 2.03 -2.83 25.21
C LEU A 297 2.58 -3.02 23.80
N VAL A 298 2.97 -1.93 23.18
CA VAL A 298 3.50 -1.93 21.83
C VAL A 298 4.87 -1.28 21.77
N THR A 299 5.68 -1.72 20.83
CA THR A 299 6.96 -1.10 20.46
C THR A 299 6.94 -0.79 18.98
N PHE A 300 7.52 0.34 18.59
CA PHE A 300 7.65 0.77 17.21
C PHE A 300 8.82 1.75 17.06
N SER A 301 9.26 1.93 15.83
CA SER A 301 10.16 3.01 15.47
C SER A 301 9.37 4.10 14.75
N TYR A 302 9.67 5.36 15.01
CA TYR A 302 9.05 6.48 14.29
C TYR A 302 10.10 7.44 13.75
N LEU A 303 9.74 8.15 12.68
CA LEU A 303 10.61 9.08 11.97
C LEU A 303 10.19 10.54 12.25
N GLY A 304 11.15 11.37 12.56
CA GLY A 304 10.94 12.79 12.86
C GLY A 304 10.71 13.06 14.36
N ASP A 305 10.06 14.18 14.67
CA ASP A 305 9.79 14.59 16.05
C ASP A 305 8.46 14.01 16.59
N PRO A 306 8.32 13.89 17.92
CA PRO A 306 7.12 13.35 18.55
C PRO A 306 5.83 14.12 18.22
N GLN A 307 5.91 15.45 18.03
CA GLN A 307 4.75 16.28 17.73
C GLN A 307 4.18 15.96 16.34
N ARG A 308 5.05 15.70 15.37
CA ARG A 308 4.65 15.31 14.03
C ARG A 308 3.95 13.94 14.05
N LEU A 309 4.50 12.97 14.79
CA LEU A 309 3.85 11.67 14.99
C LEU A 309 2.47 11.83 15.64
N GLN A 310 2.37 12.66 16.67
CA GLN A 310 1.11 12.94 17.37
C GLN A 310 0.06 13.52 16.41
N ASN A 311 0.43 14.45 15.54
CA ASN A 311 -0.47 15.07 14.57
C ASN A 311 -0.93 14.05 13.49
N ASP A 312 -0.01 13.22 12.95
CA ASP A 312 -0.37 12.18 11.99
C ASP A 312 -1.32 11.14 12.59
N LEU A 313 -1.04 10.67 13.81
CA LEU A 313 -1.90 9.73 14.50
C LEU A 313 -3.28 10.31 14.82
N LEU A 314 -3.33 11.59 15.20
CA LEU A 314 -4.59 12.29 15.49
C LEU A 314 -5.50 12.37 14.26
N GLN A 315 -4.94 12.65 13.08
CA GLN A 315 -5.67 12.62 11.81
C GLN A 315 -6.23 11.22 11.48
N ARG A 316 -5.64 10.17 12.05
CA ARG A 316 -6.08 8.78 11.91
C ARG A 316 -7.01 8.32 13.02
N GLY A 317 -7.47 9.26 13.86
CA GLY A 317 -8.37 8.99 14.98
C GLY A 317 -7.68 8.39 16.20
N VAL A 318 -6.36 8.51 16.33
CA VAL A 318 -5.58 8.03 17.48
C VAL A 318 -4.93 9.21 18.21
N ALA A 319 -5.27 9.39 19.47
CA ALA A 319 -4.62 10.35 20.35
C ALA A 319 -3.39 9.69 20.99
N LEU A 320 -2.23 10.35 20.85
CA LEU A 320 -0.99 10.00 21.54
C LEU A 320 -0.75 11.03 22.64
N GLY A 321 -0.71 10.59 23.89
CA GLY A 321 -0.39 11.41 25.06
C GLY A 321 0.84 10.89 25.78
N ASP A 322 1.44 11.75 26.63
CA ASP A 322 2.49 11.37 27.55
C ASP A 322 1.95 11.46 28.97
N GLU A 323 1.90 10.33 29.65
CA GLU A 323 1.39 10.22 31.02
C GLU A 323 2.57 9.97 31.98
N PRO A 324 2.65 10.68 33.14
CA PRO A 324 3.81 10.61 34.03
C PRO A 324 4.18 9.19 34.48
N ASP A 325 3.17 8.34 34.71
CA ASP A 325 3.37 6.97 35.24
C ASP A 325 3.40 5.88 34.17
N ALA A 326 2.89 6.18 32.95
CA ALA A 326 2.72 5.18 31.87
C ALA A 326 3.56 5.48 30.63
N GLY A 327 4.21 6.67 30.58
CA GLY A 327 4.89 7.15 29.38
C GLY A 327 3.91 7.42 28.24
N TRP A 328 4.27 7.03 27.03
CA TRP A 328 3.38 7.23 25.90
C TRP A 328 2.15 6.33 25.98
N VAL A 329 0.99 6.97 25.89
CA VAL A 329 -0.33 6.31 25.90
C VAL A 329 -1.07 6.64 24.61
N LEU A 330 -1.55 5.60 23.95
CA LEU A 330 -2.37 5.65 22.76
C LEU A 330 -3.81 5.27 23.08
N ARG A 331 -4.76 6.04 22.62
CA ARG A 331 -6.20 5.78 22.75
C ARG A 331 -6.98 6.31 21.57
N SER A 332 -8.22 5.92 21.41
CA SER A 332 -9.11 6.55 20.42
C SER A 332 -9.20 8.06 20.68
N ALA A 333 -9.14 8.89 19.61
CA ALA A 333 -9.29 10.33 19.73
C ALA A 333 -10.65 10.71 20.31
N VAL A 334 -11.71 9.93 20.08
CA VAL A 334 -13.05 10.11 20.65
C VAL A 334 -13.00 9.86 22.17
N SER A 335 -12.39 8.77 22.62
CA SER A 335 -12.22 8.46 24.03
C SER A 335 -11.32 9.48 24.76
N ALA A 336 -10.35 10.06 24.06
CA ALA A 336 -9.46 11.09 24.61
C ALA A 336 -10.17 12.44 24.83
N ALA A 337 -11.18 12.76 24.02
CA ALA A 337 -11.95 14.00 24.11
C ALA A 337 -12.98 13.99 25.25
N GLY A 338 -13.08 12.90 26.03
CA GLY A 338 -13.97 12.82 27.20
C GLY A 338 -15.48 12.85 26.85
N ILE A 339 -15.84 12.48 25.63
CA ILE A 339 -17.26 12.32 25.22
C ILE A 339 -17.67 10.90 25.62
N PRO A 340 -18.71 10.77 26.49
CA PRO A 340 -19.17 9.49 27.03
C PRO A 340 -19.74 8.55 25.95
#